data_6f301fe9a7c7aeb438f2326516d77004
#
_entry.id   6f301fe9a7c7aeb438f2326516d77004
#
_cell.length_a   1.000
_cell.length_b   1.000
_cell.length_c   1.000
_cell.angle_alpha   90.00
_cell.angle_beta   90.00
_cell.angle_gamma   90.00
#
_symmetry.space_group_name_H-M   'P 1'
#
loop_
_entity.id
_entity.type
_entity.pdbx_description
1 polymer ?
#
loop_
_entity_poly.entity_id
_entity_poly.type
_entity_poly.pdbx_seq_one_letter_code
_entity_poly.pdbx_strand_id
1 'polypeptide(L)'
;MKTLAALAFAFALSATARAELRIPASTAYGEPRERGAKISKDGISDWKDSAQKILWFGEIKTAGKLDASLVVRLTEGKLPKLRLTVEGQSHDVEFNGNASPITVSFGSFTIAKPGYVRFELSSPNPQGDLDALVLDGPASVDAHFNTDPRRNAASVHLHYTVPKDAATEWFYNEVTAVADPVHTFQMACGFSRGYFGMQVNSPTERRIIFSVWDAASGQSAKDRTTVAEENHAQLLGKGAGVVASVFGNEGTGGHSHLVYPWKTGEAQKFLLGAKADGANTIYTGWWFHPSEKKWMLIASFRAPKDGELLRGLHSFSENFGGDNGHLQRKTLYGPQWIRTADGQWSEITEASFSHDGTGKAARLDRFMGVESGRFFLAHGGFVPGFTNYGEKFTRPSTTTPPAINLADLPAAK
;
A
#
# COMPACT_ATOMS: atom_id res chain seq x y z
N MET A 1 68.52 -13.87 43.26
CA MET A 1 68.18 -13.81 41.86
C MET A 1 66.71 -14.35 41.71
N LYS A 2 65.77 -13.44 41.52
CA LYS A 2 64.33 -13.81 41.32
C LYS A 2 64.00 -13.59 39.84
N THR A 3 63.75 -14.67 39.17
CA THR A 3 63.38 -14.66 37.73
C THR A 3 61.87 -14.32 37.59
N LEU A 4 61.55 -13.17 36.99
CA LEU A 4 60.16 -12.85 36.56
C LEU A 4 59.86 -13.57 35.23
N ALA A 5 58.86 -14.41 35.26
CA ALA A 5 58.25 -14.97 34.04
C ALA A 5 57.15 -14.02 33.55
N ALA A 6 57.31 -13.45 32.36
CA ALA A 6 56.28 -12.64 31.70
C ALA A 6 55.30 -13.58 30.95
N LEU A 7 54.04 -13.62 31.38
CA LEU A 7 52.95 -14.29 30.66
C LEU A 7 52.46 -13.35 29.56
N ALA A 8 52.69 -13.69 28.30
CA ALA A 8 52.08 -13.03 27.14
C ALA A 8 50.67 -13.60 26.92
N PHE A 9 49.64 -12.79 27.17
CA PHE A 9 48.26 -13.11 26.78
C PHE A 9 48.07 -12.82 25.29
N ALA A 10 48.01 -13.85 24.50
CA ALA A 10 47.59 -13.74 23.10
C ALA A 10 46.05 -13.62 23.06
N PHE A 11 45.55 -12.43 22.76
CA PHE A 11 44.13 -12.23 22.41
C PHE A 11 43.93 -12.83 21.00
N ALA A 12 43.35 -14.03 20.94
CA ALA A 12 42.78 -14.55 19.68
C ALA A 12 41.51 -13.79 19.39
N LEU A 13 41.54 -12.83 18.44
CA LEU A 13 40.34 -12.31 17.82
C LEU A 13 39.70 -13.46 17.04
N SER A 14 38.70 -14.10 17.60
CA SER A 14 37.81 -14.97 16.89
C SER A 14 36.98 -14.09 15.93
N ALA A 15 37.37 -14.02 14.67
CA ALA A 15 36.53 -13.51 13.60
C ALA A 15 35.33 -14.49 13.50
N THR A 16 34.19 -14.14 14.12
CA THR A 16 32.96 -14.83 13.88
C THR A 16 32.64 -14.64 12.37
N ALA A 17 32.67 -15.71 11.60
CA ALA A 17 32.22 -15.71 10.21
C ALA A 17 30.75 -15.22 10.24
N ARG A 18 30.54 -14.03 9.74
CA ARG A 18 29.24 -13.39 9.68
C ARG A 18 28.50 -13.95 8.49
N ALA A 19 27.23 -14.30 8.68
CA ALA A 19 26.41 -14.77 7.57
C ALA A 19 26.13 -13.62 6.60
N GLU A 20 26.39 -13.83 5.33
CA GLU A 20 26.04 -12.91 4.25
C GLU A 20 24.52 -12.64 4.25
N LEU A 21 24.13 -11.39 4.04
CA LEU A 21 22.73 -10.99 3.91
C LEU A 21 22.25 -11.29 2.48
N ARG A 22 21.41 -12.29 2.32
CA ARG A 22 20.86 -12.69 1.05
C ARG A 22 19.44 -12.13 0.83
N ILE A 23 19.27 -11.26 -0.17
CA ILE A 23 18.02 -10.62 -0.52
C ILE A 23 17.48 -11.29 -1.80
N PRO A 24 16.31 -11.97 -1.72
CA PRO A 24 15.74 -12.66 -2.88
C PRO A 24 15.47 -11.72 -4.06
N ALA A 25 15.77 -12.14 -5.28
CA ALA A 25 15.46 -11.34 -6.46
C ALA A 25 13.95 -11.16 -6.69
N SER A 26 13.12 -12.02 -6.10
CA SER A 26 11.66 -11.91 -6.09
C SER A 26 11.13 -10.66 -5.39
N THR A 27 11.95 -9.97 -4.58
CA THR A 27 11.58 -8.73 -3.87
C THR A 27 11.96 -7.46 -4.62
N ALA A 28 12.62 -7.60 -5.77
CA ALA A 28 13.03 -6.48 -6.61
C ALA A 28 11.86 -5.83 -7.36
N TYR A 29 12.12 -4.65 -7.90
CA TYR A 29 11.20 -3.89 -8.75
C TYR A 29 11.83 -3.67 -10.12
N GLY A 30 11.00 -3.71 -11.18
CA GLY A 30 11.41 -3.32 -12.53
C GLY A 30 11.03 -1.88 -12.82
N GLU A 31 11.96 -1.08 -13.39
CA GLU A 31 11.67 0.31 -13.78
C GLU A 31 12.25 0.59 -15.18
N PRO A 32 11.44 0.99 -16.19
CA PRO A 32 9.97 1.09 -16.13
C PRO A 32 9.30 -0.27 -15.92
N ARG A 33 8.15 -0.24 -15.25
CA ARG A 33 7.40 -1.42 -14.79
C ARG A 33 6.89 -2.31 -15.92
N GLU A 34 6.41 -1.71 -17.00
CA GLU A 34 5.70 -2.39 -18.09
C GLU A 34 6.63 -3.14 -19.03
N ARG A 35 7.93 -3.21 -18.77
CA ARG A 35 8.92 -3.78 -19.67
C ARG A 35 9.72 -4.93 -19.06
N GLY A 36 9.95 -5.93 -19.87
CA GLY A 36 11.06 -6.89 -19.85
C GLY A 36 10.94 -7.98 -18.81
N ALA A 37 11.56 -7.82 -17.66
CA ALA A 37 11.81 -8.91 -16.73
C ALA A 37 10.55 -9.47 -16.06
N LYS A 38 10.45 -10.78 -15.99
CA LYS A 38 9.44 -11.48 -15.21
C LYS A 38 9.96 -11.67 -13.77
N ILE A 39 9.38 -10.95 -12.82
CA ILE A 39 9.70 -11.06 -11.40
C ILE A 39 8.62 -11.93 -10.72
N SER A 40 9.02 -13.09 -10.22
CA SER A 40 8.16 -14.09 -9.58
C SER A 40 8.74 -14.53 -8.24
N LYS A 41 8.06 -15.45 -7.53
CA LYS A 41 8.59 -16.06 -6.30
C LYS A 41 9.93 -16.80 -6.52
N ASP A 42 10.22 -17.21 -7.74
CA ASP A 42 11.43 -17.98 -8.09
C ASP A 42 12.62 -17.08 -8.51
N GLY A 43 12.43 -15.76 -8.44
CA GLY A 43 13.44 -14.77 -8.81
C GLY A 43 13.06 -13.96 -10.05
N ILE A 44 14.07 -13.50 -10.80
CA ILE A 44 13.91 -12.70 -12.02
C ILE A 44 14.34 -13.52 -13.21
N SER A 45 13.47 -13.57 -14.23
CA SER A 45 13.76 -14.23 -15.52
C SER A 45 13.33 -13.35 -16.68
N ASP A 46 13.70 -13.76 -17.91
CA ASP A 46 13.32 -13.08 -19.16
C ASP A 46 13.71 -11.60 -19.24
N TRP A 47 14.69 -11.15 -18.48
CA TRP A 47 15.18 -9.78 -18.58
C TRP A 47 15.94 -9.60 -19.90
N LYS A 48 15.37 -8.85 -20.85
CA LYS A 48 15.88 -8.66 -22.22
C LYS A 48 15.93 -7.20 -22.64
N ASP A 49 15.19 -6.31 -21.96
CA ASP A 49 15.15 -4.89 -22.29
C ASP A 49 16.25 -4.14 -21.53
N SER A 50 17.23 -3.61 -22.25
CA SER A 50 18.33 -2.83 -21.69
C SER A 50 17.89 -1.47 -21.09
N ALA A 51 16.70 -0.99 -21.42
CA ALA A 51 16.14 0.21 -20.83
C ALA A 51 15.55 -0.05 -19.43
N GLN A 52 15.23 -1.32 -19.12
CA GLN A 52 14.72 -1.67 -17.79
C GLN A 52 15.83 -1.85 -16.79
N LYS A 53 15.69 -1.25 -15.63
CA LYS A 53 16.53 -1.43 -14.44
C LYS A 53 15.85 -2.35 -13.45
N ILE A 54 16.64 -3.09 -12.68
CA ILE A 54 16.17 -3.91 -11.56
C ILE A 54 16.61 -3.23 -10.27
N LEU A 55 15.66 -3.03 -9.35
CA LEU A 55 15.86 -2.23 -8.15
C LEU A 55 15.61 -3.05 -6.90
N TRP A 56 16.50 -2.96 -5.91
CA TRP A 56 16.24 -3.36 -4.53
C TRP A 56 16.34 -2.15 -3.62
N PHE A 57 15.65 -2.21 -2.50
CA PHE A 57 15.69 -1.18 -1.48
C PHE A 57 15.83 -1.82 -0.10
N GLY A 58 16.72 -1.29 0.72
CA GLY A 58 16.92 -1.73 2.09
C GLY A 58 17.32 -0.60 3.00
N GLU A 59 16.92 -0.68 4.26
CA GLU A 59 17.33 0.27 5.28
C GLU A 59 18.66 -0.19 5.89
N ILE A 60 19.71 0.55 5.62
CA ILE A 60 21.04 0.35 6.19
C ILE A 60 21.11 1.08 7.52
N LYS A 61 21.44 0.37 8.60
CA LYS A 61 21.48 0.93 9.96
C LYS A 61 22.83 1.54 10.33
N THR A 62 23.90 1.13 9.65
CA THR A 62 25.28 1.51 9.97
C THR A 62 26.00 2.00 8.72
N ALA A 63 26.58 3.21 8.79
CA ALA A 63 27.47 3.71 7.75
C ALA A 63 28.76 2.88 7.69
N GLY A 64 29.36 2.79 6.50
CA GLY A 64 30.61 2.04 6.31
C GLY A 64 30.70 1.31 4.98
N LYS A 65 31.66 0.38 4.94
CA LYS A 65 31.92 -0.48 3.78
C LYS A 65 30.80 -1.51 3.61
N LEU A 66 30.32 -1.68 2.37
CA LEU A 66 29.34 -2.67 1.94
C LEU A 66 29.86 -3.41 0.73
N ASP A 67 30.10 -4.70 0.84
CA ASP A 67 30.44 -5.56 -0.28
C ASP A 67 29.15 -6.10 -0.91
N ALA A 68 29.02 -6.05 -2.24
CA ALA A 68 27.82 -6.48 -2.94
C ALA A 68 28.15 -7.48 -4.06
N SER A 69 27.30 -8.52 -4.15
CA SER A 69 27.38 -9.56 -5.17
C SER A 69 25.98 -9.93 -5.66
N LEU A 70 25.89 -10.55 -6.84
CA LEU A 70 24.65 -11.13 -7.36
C LEU A 70 24.80 -12.63 -7.57
N VAL A 71 23.74 -13.36 -7.30
CA VAL A 71 23.61 -14.77 -7.68
C VAL A 71 22.85 -14.84 -8.99
N VAL A 72 23.51 -15.37 -10.02
CA VAL A 72 23.04 -15.36 -11.42
C VAL A 72 23.11 -16.76 -12.00
N ARG A 73 22.16 -17.10 -12.87
CA ARG A 73 22.19 -18.29 -13.74
C ARG A 73 22.23 -17.87 -15.20
N LEU A 74 23.18 -18.39 -15.93
CA LEU A 74 23.36 -18.11 -17.36
C LEU A 74 23.56 -19.40 -18.13
N THR A 75 23.14 -19.40 -19.38
CA THR A 75 23.53 -20.43 -20.31
C THR A 75 25.02 -20.26 -20.66
N GLU A 76 25.76 -21.36 -20.73
CA GLU A 76 27.17 -21.39 -21.10
C GLU A 76 27.47 -20.60 -22.40
N GLY A 77 28.60 -19.92 -22.43
CA GLY A 77 29.02 -19.13 -23.58
C GLY A 77 28.43 -17.72 -23.68
N LYS A 78 27.63 -17.27 -22.74
CA LYS A 78 27.11 -15.88 -22.68
C LYS A 78 28.01 -15.00 -21.83
N LEU A 79 28.23 -13.77 -22.29
CA LEU A 79 29.01 -12.73 -21.61
C LEU A 79 28.13 -11.53 -21.33
N PRO A 80 27.35 -11.54 -20.21
CA PRO A 80 26.58 -10.37 -19.80
C PRO A 80 27.53 -9.31 -19.23
N LYS A 81 27.19 -8.06 -19.49
CA LYS A 81 27.73 -6.91 -18.78
C LYS A 81 26.70 -6.37 -17.82
N LEU A 82 27.02 -6.35 -16.53
CA LEU A 82 26.17 -5.84 -15.49
C LEU A 82 26.81 -4.63 -14.83
N ARG A 83 25.98 -3.63 -14.49
CA ARG A 83 26.37 -2.48 -13.69
C ARG A 83 25.48 -2.42 -12.45
N LEU A 84 26.10 -2.43 -11.28
CA LEU A 84 25.41 -2.14 -10.00
C LEU A 84 25.77 -0.73 -9.55
N THR A 85 24.76 0.06 -9.27
CA THR A 85 24.89 1.43 -8.71
C THR A 85 24.28 1.48 -7.32
N VAL A 86 25.06 1.97 -6.35
CA VAL A 86 24.67 2.15 -4.94
C VAL A 86 25.20 3.50 -4.46
N GLU A 87 24.34 4.37 -3.92
CA GLU A 87 24.72 5.71 -3.42
C GLU A 87 25.57 6.51 -4.45
N GLY A 88 25.20 6.42 -5.75
CA GLY A 88 25.91 7.10 -6.83
C GLY A 88 27.23 6.47 -7.25
N GLN A 89 27.73 5.47 -6.55
CA GLN A 89 28.91 4.68 -6.93
C GLN A 89 28.48 3.56 -7.88
N SER A 90 29.19 3.36 -9.00
CA SER A 90 28.84 2.35 -10.01
C SER A 90 30.01 1.42 -10.27
N HIS A 91 29.77 0.12 -10.25
CA HIS A 91 30.76 -0.89 -10.57
C HIS A 91 30.24 -1.78 -11.69
N ASP A 92 31.11 -2.04 -12.68
CA ASP A 92 30.82 -2.88 -13.83
C ASP A 92 31.48 -4.25 -13.67
N VAL A 93 30.78 -5.29 -14.10
CA VAL A 93 31.32 -6.65 -14.17
C VAL A 93 30.93 -7.29 -15.49
N GLU A 94 31.88 -8.07 -16.05
CA GLU A 94 31.67 -8.97 -17.17
C GLU A 94 32.14 -10.37 -16.77
N PHE A 95 31.38 -11.40 -17.11
CA PHE A 95 31.68 -12.76 -16.67
C PHE A 95 31.13 -13.80 -17.66
N ASN A 96 31.77 -14.96 -17.72
CA ASN A 96 31.33 -16.08 -18.54
C ASN A 96 30.09 -16.74 -17.92
N GLY A 97 29.12 -17.07 -18.78
CA GLY A 97 27.93 -17.80 -18.38
C GLY A 97 28.24 -19.21 -17.88
N ASN A 98 27.48 -19.64 -16.88
CA ASN A 98 27.52 -21.00 -16.36
C ASN A 98 26.07 -21.45 -16.12
N ALA A 99 25.75 -22.71 -16.43
CA ALA A 99 24.42 -23.29 -16.18
C ALA A 99 24.08 -23.43 -14.69
N SER A 100 25.07 -23.50 -13.81
CA SER A 100 24.92 -23.49 -12.35
C SER A 100 24.85 -22.06 -11.82
N PRO A 101 24.07 -21.79 -10.75
CA PRO A 101 24.10 -20.47 -10.12
C PRO A 101 25.53 -20.11 -9.70
N ILE A 102 25.98 -18.90 -10.09
CA ILE A 102 27.28 -18.33 -9.73
C ILE A 102 27.10 -17.03 -8.98
N THR A 103 28.04 -16.74 -8.06
CA THR A 103 28.09 -15.46 -7.37
C THR A 103 29.08 -14.54 -8.07
N VAL A 104 28.58 -13.40 -8.53
CA VAL A 104 29.34 -12.37 -9.25
C VAL A 104 29.52 -11.17 -8.34
N SER A 105 30.78 -10.87 -7.96
CA SER A 105 31.07 -9.74 -7.06
C SER A 105 31.20 -8.44 -7.84
N PHE A 106 30.56 -7.39 -7.31
CA PHE A 106 30.75 -5.99 -7.74
C PHE A 106 31.79 -5.26 -6.89
N GLY A 107 32.36 -5.92 -5.85
CA GLY A 107 33.29 -5.29 -4.90
C GLY A 107 32.57 -4.43 -3.85
N SER A 108 33.27 -3.39 -3.40
CA SER A 108 32.89 -2.62 -2.22
C SER A 108 32.32 -1.27 -2.56
N PHE A 109 31.22 -0.91 -1.89
CA PHE A 109 30.60 0.42 -1.89
C PHE A 109 30.76 1.07 -0.53
N THR A 110 30.69 2.40 -0.46
CA THR A 110 30.70 3.14 0.80
C THR A 110 29.32 3.72 1.06
N ILE A 111 28.71 3.31 2.17
CA ILE A 111 27.46 3.90 2.66
C ILE A 111 27.82 5.07 3.59
N ALA A 112 27.52 6.30 3.17
CA ALA A 112 27.92 7.50 3.86
C ALA A 112 27.15 7.74 5.16
N LYS A 113 25.87 7.35 5.21
CA LYS A 113 24.96 7.54 6.35
C LYS A 113 23.88 6.47 6.41
N PRO A 114 23.35 6.17 7.62
CA PRO A 114 22.18 5.29 7.75
C PRO A 114 20.95 5.83 6.98
N GLY A 115 20.10 4.91 6.53
CA GLY A 115 18.85 5.21 5.84
C GLY A 115 18.51 4.16 4.78
N TYR A 116 17.43 4.41 4.03
CA TYR A 116 17.10 3.57 2.88
C TYR A 116 18.10 3.81 1.74
N VAL A 117 18.64 2.72 1.22
CA VAL A 117 19.58 2.68 0.10
C VAL A 117 18.93 1.97 -1.08
N ARG A 118 19.05 2.58 -2.26
CA ARG A 118 18.63 2.01 -3.55
C ARG A 118 19.82 1.30 -4.19
N PHE A 119 19.61 0.04 -4.54
CA PHE A 119 20.51 -0.78 -5.34
C PHE A 119 19.93 -0.86 -6.75
N GLU A 120 20.62 -0.31 -7.74
CA GLU A 120 20.15 -0.25 -9.12
C GLU A 120 21.04 -1.10 -10.01
N LEU A 121 20.47 -2.19 -10.52
CA LEU A 121 21.14 -3.05 -11.51
C LEU A 121 20.67 -2.68 -12.92
N SER A 122 21.62 -2.48 -13.82
CA SER A 122 21.39 -2.22 -15.23
C SER A 122 22.30 -3.08 -16.10
N SER A 123 21.94 -3.27 -17.37
CA SER A 123 22.72 -4.00 -18.35
C SER A 123 22.48 -3.47 -19.76
N PRO A 124 23.49 -3.26 -20.59
CA PRO A 124 23.32 -2.95 -22.01
C PRO A 124 22.89 -4.18 -22.82
N ASN A 125 23.13 -5.38 -22.31
CA ASN A 125 22.78 -6.67 -22.92
C ASN A 125 22.27 -7.66 -21.88
N PRO A 126 21.07 -7.39 -21.22
CA PRO A 126 20.59 -8.21 -20.12
C PRO A 126 20.36 -9.64 -20.58
N GLN A 127 20.82 -10.59 -19.76
CA GLN A 127 20.76 -12.02 -20.03
C GLN A 127 20.76 -12.81 -18.72
N GLY A 128 20.11 -13.97 -18.74
CA GLY A 128 20.04 -14.90 -17.62
C GLY A 128 19.01 -14.57 -16.57
N ASP A 129 18.98 -15.40 -15.55
CA ASP A 129 18.09 -15.30 -14.41
C ASP A 129 18.84 -14.77 -13.19
N LEU A 130 18.16 -14.03 -12.33
CA LEU A 130 18.72 -13.50 -11.09
C LEU A 130 18.02 -14.16 -9.89
N ASP A 131 18.81 -14.70 -8.97
CA ASP A 131 18.29 -15.38 -7.78
C ASP A 131 18.31 -14.48 -6.55
N ALA A 132 19.39 -13.72 -6.35
CA ALA A 132 19.52 -12.86 -5.17
C ALA A 132 20.56 -11.76 -5.35
N LEU A 133 20.35 -10.65 -4.62
CA LEU A 133 21.40 -9.71 -4.23
C LEU A 133 21.99 -10.21 -2.90
N VAL A 134 23.33 -10.23 -2.80
CA VAL A 134 24.06 -10.66 -1.59
C VAL A 134 24.92 -9.50 -1.10
N LEU A 135 24.78 -9.18 0.18
CA LEU A 135 25.50 -8.10 0.82
C LEU A 135 26.32 -8.62 2.00
N ASP A 136 27.53 -8.06 2.19
CA ASP A 136 28.42 -8.34 3.30
C ASP A 136 29.12 -7.06 3.76
N GLY A 137 29.90 -7.17 4.83
CA GLY A 137 30.67 -6.07 5.40
C GLY A 137 29.95 -5.30 6.52
N PRO A 138 30.63 -4.30 7.11
CA PRO A 138 30.11 -3.58 8.29
C PRO A 138 28.75 -2.93 8.08
N ALA A 139 28.46 -2.39 6.90
CA ALA A 139 27.19 -1.71 6.61
C ALA A 139 26.01 -2.67 6.36
N SER A 140 26.25 -3.98 6.16
CA SER A 140 25.17 -4.98 6.07
C SER A 140 24.59 -5.38 7.43
N VAL A 141 25.24 -4.92 8.52
CA VAL A 141 24.86 -5.26 9.90
C VAL A 141 23.50 -4.67 10.25
N ASP A 142 22.58 -5.53 10.72
CA ASP A 142 21.23 -5.14 11.11
C ASP A 142 20.45 -4.40 10.01
N ALA A 143 20.93 -4.51 8.74
CA ALA A 143 20.22 -3.95 7.59
C ALA A 143 18.85 -4.63 7.44
N HIS A 144 17.85 -3.84 7.13
CA HIS A 144 16.46 -4.32 6.98
C HIS A 144 16.05 -4.32 5.51
N PHE A 145 15.73 -5.50 4.99
CA PHE A 145 15.19 -5.70 3.65
C PHE A 145 13.88 -6.48 3.70
N ASN A 146 12.99 -6.19 2.77
CA ASN A 146 11.88 -7.10 2.52
C ASN A 146 12.42 -8.42 1.95
N THR A 147 12.14 -9.53 2.59
CA THR A 147 12.47 -10.89 2.12
C THR A 147 11.24 -11.69 1.68
N ASP A 148 10.04 -11.13 1.87
CA ASP A 148 8.78 -11.69 1.39
C ASP A 148 8.61 -11.35 -0.10
N PRO A 149 8.25 -12.29 -0.99
CA PRO A 149 7.99 -12.02 -2.40
C PRO A 149 6.85 -11.03 -2.68
N ARG A 150 6.09 -10.62 -1.67
CA ARG A 150 5.10 -9.55 -1.75
C ARG A 150 5.78 -8.18 -1.90
N ARG A 151 5.55 -7.51 -3.03
CA ARG A 151 6.17 -6.23 -3.39
C ARG A 151 5.26 -5.00 -3.21
N ASN A 152 4.09 -5.17 -2.58
CA ASN A 152 3.21 -4.06 -2.21
C ASN A 152 3.86 -3.21 -1.10
N ALA A 153 3.49 -1.94 -1.04
CA ALA A 153 3.59 -1.18 0.19
C ALA A 153 2.58 -1.71 1.22
N ALA A 154 2.80 -1.47 2.50
CA ALA A 154 1.81 -1.80 3.53
C ALA A 154 0.52 -1.01 3.31
N SER A 155 -0.65 -1.64 3.47
CA SER A 155 -1.91 -0.91 3.58
C SER A 155 -1.98 -0.21 4.94
N VAL A 156 -2.46 1.03 4.96
CA VAL A 156 -2.49 1.90 6.14
C VAL A 156 -3.90 2.45 6.36
N HIS A 157 -4.32 2.53 7.62
CA HIS A 157 -5.70 2.84 7.97
C HIS A 157 -5.81 3.91 9.04
N LEU A 158 -6.89 4.69 8.97
CA LEU A 158 -7.41 5.58 10.00
C LEU A 158 -8.66 4.95 10.60
N HIS A 159 -8.67 4.71 11.92
CA HIS A 159 -9.88 4.33 12.63
C HIS A 159 -10.41 5.54 13.40
N TYR A 160 -11.59 6.00 13.04
CA TYR A 160 -12.19 7.20 13.62
C TYR A 160 -12.78 6.94 15.00
N THR A 161 -12.52 7.87 15.92
CA THR A 161 -13.15 7.85 17.24
C THR A 161 -14.55 8.45 17.13
N VAL A 162 -15.56 7.59 17.20
CA VAL A 162 -16.98 7.96 17.20
C VAL A 162 -17.60 7.51 18.52
N PRO A 163 -18.49 8.29 19.17
CA PRO A 163 -19.18 7.86 20.38
C PRO A 163 -19.91 6.52 20.15
N LYS A 164 -19.79 5.59 21.11
CA LYS A 164 -20.33 4.22 20.98
C LYS A 164 -21.83 4.18 20.69
N ASP A 165 -22.59 5.11 21.31
CA ASP A 165 -24.04 5.15 21.22
C ASP A 165 -24.54 6.11 20.14
N ALA A 166 -23.66 6.62 19.28
CA ALA A 166 -24.04 7.50 18.19
C ALA A 166 -24.83 6.71 17.13
N ALA A 167 -26.13 6.95 17.06
CA ALA A 167 -26.99 6.43 16.00
C ALA A 167 -26.65 7.15 14.67
N THR A 168 -25.52 6.78 14.06
CA THR A 168 -24.96 7.48 12.91
C THR A 168 -25.66 7.08 11.63
N GLU A 169 -26.40 8.00 11.02
CA GLU A 169 -27.05 7.80 9.72
C GLU A 169 -26.19 8.21 8.54
N TRP A 170 -25.32 9.23 8.73
CA TRP A 170 -24.55 9.81 7.65
C TRP A 170 -23.08 9.95 8.03
N PHE A 171 -22.21 9.68 7.06
CA PHE A 171 -20.78 9.92 7.18
C PHE A 171 -20.28 10.70 5.97
N TYR A 172 -19.74 11.89 6.22
CA TYR A 172 -19.11 12.76 5.22
C TYR A 172 -17.60 12.74 5.40
N ASN A 173 -16.87 12.65 4.29
CA ASN A 173 -15.42 12.76 4.29
C ASN A 173 -14.92 13.41 2.99
N GLU A 174 -13.86 14.23 3.10
CA GLU A 174 -13.12 14.75 1.95
C GLU A 174 -11.78 14.02 1.83
N VAL A 175 -11.38 13.72 0.59
CA VAL A 175 -10.12 13.01 0.31
C VAL A 175 -9.36 13.75 -0.78
N THR A 176 -8.07 14.04 -0.53
CA THR A 176 -7.19 14.67 -1.50
C THR A 176 -5.97 13.78 -1.71
N ALA A 177 -5.83 13.20 -2.89
CA ALA A 177 -4.63 12.49 -3.29
C ALA A 177 -3.46 13.46 -3.44
N VAL A 178 -2.31 13.15 -2.86
CA VAL A 178 -1.06 13.95 -2.96
C VAL A 178 -0.03 13.21 -3.80
N ALA A 179 0.11 11.91 -3.58
CA ALA A 179 0.91 10.99 -4.39
C ALA A 179 0.09 9.73 -4.61
N ASP A 180 -0.22 9.43 -5.87
CA ASP A 180 -1.21 8.44 -6.26
C ASP A 180 -0.79 7.64 -7.50
N PRO A 181 0.34 6.90 -7.42
CA PRO A 181 0.75 6.03 -8.52
C PRO A 181 -0.34 5.00 -8.85
N VAL A 182 -0.25 4.41 -10.03
CA VAL A 182 -1.17 3.34 -10.47
C VAL A 182 -1.31 2.26 -9.40
N HIS A 183 -2.48 1.65 -9.29
CA HIS A 183 -2.87 0.68 -8.26
C HIS A 183 -2.86 1.27 -6.84
N THR A 184 -3.34 2.50 -6.71
CA THR A 184 -3.63 3.13 -5.42
C THR A 184 -5.13 3.16 -5.19
N PHE A 185 -5.57 2.72 -4.01
CA PHE A 185 -6.94 2.88 -3.53
C PHE A 185 -6.94 3.79 -2.31
N GLN A 186 -7.61 4.94 -2.42
CA GLN A 186 -7.89 5.85 -1.30
C GLN A 186 -9.36 5.69 -0.90
N MET A 187 -9.60 4.92 0.15
CA MET A 187 -10.93 4.70 0.68
C MET A 187 -11.31 5.83 1.61
N ALA A 188 -12.36 6.58 1.27
CA ALA A 188 -12.86 7.73 2.02
C ALA A 188 -13.74 7.32 3.19
N CYS A 189 -14.75 6.50 2.93
CA CYS A 189 -15.78 6.12 3.89
C CYS A 189 -15.85 4.59 3.97
N GLY A 190 -15.08 4.01 4.89
CA GLY A 190 -15.17 2.63 5.30
C GLY A 190 -16.14 2.45 6.44
N PHE A 191 -16.85 1.37 6.47
CA PHE A 191 -17.84 1.00 7.48
C PHE A 191 -17.89 -0.53 7.60
N SER A 192 -18.60 -1.03 8.62
CA SER A 192 -18.64 -2.46 8.93
C SER A 192 -19.08 -3.38 7.78
N ARG A 193 -19.80 -2.87 6.79
CA ARG A 193 -20.38 -3.64 5.69
C ARG A 193 -19.89 -3.22 4.31
N GLY A 194 -18.89 -2.34 4.20
CA GLY A 194 -18.42 -1.94 2.89
C GLY A 194 -17.42 -0.80 2.88
N TYR A 195 -17.21 -0.28 1.69
CA TYR A 195 -16.23 0.77 1.44
C TYR A 195 -16.66 1.69 0.29
N PHE A 196 -16.31 2.96 0.42
CA PHE A 196 -16.58 3.99 -0.59
C PHE A 196 -15.35 4.90 -0.73
N GLY A 197 -14.86 5.09 -1.95
CA GLY A 197 -13.64 5.88 -2.18
C GLY A 197 -13.26 6.00 -3.65
N MET A 198 -11.97 6.17 -3.91
CA MET A 198 -11.44 6.41 -5.25
C MET A 198 -10.19 5.59 -5.55
N GLN A 199 -10.01 5.20 -6.81
CA GLN A 199 -8.90 4.35 -7.25
C GLN A 199 -8.18 4.93 -8.46
N VAL A 200 -6.87 4.62 -8.59
CA VAL A 200 -6.08 4.73 -9.80
C VAL A 200 -5.83 3.33 -10.34
N ASN A 201 -6.56 2.94 -11.39
CA ASN A 201 -6.56 1.57 -11.92
C ASN A 201 -5.51 1.37 -13.02
N SER A 202 -5.25 2.43 -13.81
CA SER A 202 -4.23 2.45 -14.87
C SER A 202 -3.72 3.88 -15.10
N PRO A 203 -2.74 4.09 -15.97
CA PRO A 203 -2.30 5.45 -16.34
C PRO A 203 -3.42 6.33 -16.92
N THR A 204 -4.47 5.71 -17.46
CA THR A 204 -5.58 6.38 -18.13
C THR A 204 -6.93 6.17 -17.47
N GLU A 205 -7.02 5.40 -16.38
CA GLU A 205 -8.29 5.09 -15.74
C GLU A 205 -8.26 5.35 -14.23
N ARG A 206 -9.18 6.20 -13.79
CA ARG A 206 -9.49 6.50 -12.40
C ARG A 206 -10.95 6.22 -12.12
N ARG A 207 -11.28 5.78 -10.91
CA ARG A 207 -12.64 5.40 -10.52
C ARG A 207 -13.05 6.02 -9.20
N ILE A 208 -14.35 6.28 -9.08
CA ILE A 208 -15.06 6.41 -7.80
C ILE A 208 -15.75 5.05 -7.60
N ILE A 209 -15.51 4.39 -6.45
CA ILE A 209 -16.01 3.03 -6.21
C ILE A 209 -16.79 2.95 -4.91
N PHE A 210 -17.90 2.19 -4.92
CA PHE A 210 -18.71 1.90 -3.76
C PHE A 210 -19.13 0.43 -3.76
N SER A 211 -18.86 -0.28 -2.66
CA SER A 211 -19.16 -1.71 -2.53
C SER A 211 -19.71 -2.05 -1.16
N VAL A 212 -20.59 -3.04 -1.11
CA VAL A 212 -21.20 -3.56 0.12
C VAL A 212 -21.05 -5.07 0.16
N TRP A 213 -20.45 -5.60 1.25
CA TRP A 213 -20.24 -7.05 1.41
C TRP A 213 -21.55 -7.79 1.65
N ASP A 214 -21.60 -9.01 1.13
CA ASP A 214 -22.61 -10.00 1.45
C ASP A 214 -22.58 -10.34 2.95
N ALA A 215 -23.68 -10.84 3.48
CA ALA A 215 -23.77 -11.21 4.90
C ALA A 215 -23.08 -12.55 5.21
N ALA A 216 -22.88 -12.83 6.48
CA ALA A 216 -22.37 -14.10 7.01
C ALA A 216 -21.05 -14.55 6.34
N SER A 217 -21.04 -15.72 5.70
CA SER A 217 -19.87 -16.27 5.00
C SER A 217 -19.39 -15.40 3.82
N GLY A 218 -20.22 -14.50 3.31
CA GLY A 218 -19.86 -13.63 2.19
C GLY A 218 -18.69 -12.70 2.47
N GLN A 219 -18.44 -12.32 3.72
CA GLN A 219 -17.29 -11.48 4.09
C GLN A 219 -15.93 -12.20 3.96
N SER A 220 -15.90 -13.52 3.91
CA SER A 220 -14.68 -14.31 3.78
C SER A 220 -14.69 -15.26 2.56
N ALA A 221 -15.82 -15.41 1.88
CA ALA A 221 -15.96 -16.25 0.70
C ALA A 221 -15.14 -15.70 -0.47
N LYS A 222 -14.57 -16.59 -1.28
CA LYS A 222 -13.85 -16.19 -2.50
C LYS A 222 -14.75 -16.19 -3.73
N ASP A 223 -15.81 -16.99 -3.70
CA ASP A 223 -16.76 -17.16 -4.78
C ASP A 223 -18.18 -16.91 -4.25
N ARG A 224 -18.86 -15.93 -4.82
CA ARG A 224 -20.23 -15.55 -4.43
C ARG A 224 -21.24 -16.66 -4.65
N THR A 225 -21.02 -17.56 -5.59
CA THR A 225 -21.91 -18.70 -5.84
C THR A 225 -21.97 -19.68 -4.65
N THR A 226 -20.98 -19.63 -3.76
CA THR A 226 -20.94 -20.43 -2.51
C THR A 226 -21.69 -19.76 -1.35
N VAL A 227 -22.14 -18.54 -1.52
CA VAL A 227 -22.88 -17.75 -0.52
C VAL A 227 -24.36 -17.89 -0.77
N ALA A 228 -25.16 -18.21 0.24
CA ALA A 228 -26.60 -18.34 0.11
C ALA A 228 -27.25 -17.02 -0.36
N GLU A 229 -28.22 -17.09 -1.24
CA GLU A 229 -28.82 -15.94 -1.91
C GLU A 229 -29.42 -14.90 -0.93
N GLU A 230 -30.00 -15.37 0.16
CA GLU A 230 -30.53 -14.49 1.21
C GLU A 230 -29.48 -13.66 1.95
N ASN A 231 -28.17 -13.98 1.74
CA ASN A 231 -27.04 -13.22 2.27
C ASN A 231 -26.50 -12.20 1.27
N HIS A 232 -26.97 -12.19 0.04
CA HIS A 232 -26.44 -11.33 -1.01
C HIS A 232 -26.86 -9.87 -0.82
N ALA A 233 -25.89 -8.97 -0.87
CA ALA A 233 -26.16 -7.53 -0.99
C ALA A 233 -26.85 -7.25 -2.33
N GLN A 234 -27.98 -6.54 -2.27
CA GLN A 234 -28.87 -6.29 -3.42
C GLN A 234 -28.72 -4.86 -3.90
N LEU A 235 -28.46 -4.65 -5.18
CA LEU A 235 -28.50 -3.33 -5.78
C LEU A 235 -29.94 -2.84 -5.86
N LEU A 236 -30.24 -1.68 -5.25
CA LEU A 236 -31.55 -1.01 -5.31
C LEU A 236 -31.59 0.03 -6.41
N GLY A 237 -30.46 0.65 -6.72
CA GLY A 237 -30.35 1.63 -7.80
C GLY A 237 -28.95 2.19 -7.92
N LYS A 238 -28.68 2.86 -9.04
CA LYS A 238 -27.36 3.45 -9.32
C LYS A 238 -27.48 4.75 -10.09
N GLY A 239 -26.43 5.58 -10.03
CA GLY A 239 -26.35 6.84 -10.78
C GLY A 239 -26.10 6.64 -12.26
N ALA A 240 -26.32 7.70 -13.03
CA ALA A 240 -26.01 7.71 -14.45
C ALA A 240 -24.52 7.45 -14.72
N GLY A 241 -24.21 6.61 -15.70
CA GLY A 241 -22.83 6.24 -16.05
C GLY A 241 -22.14 5.29 -15.06
N VAL A 242 -22.77 4.96 -13.94
CA VAL A 242 -22.21 4.00 -12.96
C VAL A 242 -22.38 2.57 -13.47
N VAL A 243 -21.31 1.80 -13.45
CA VAL A 243 -21.32 0.36 -13.69
C VAL A 243 -21.54 -0.35 -12.34
N ALA A 244 -22.48 -1.29 -12.32
CA ALA A 244 -22.72 -2.15 -11.16
C ALA A 244 -22.51 -3.61 -11.52
N SER A 245 -21.90 -4.35 -10.62
CA SER A 245 -21.55 -5.77 -10.74
C SER A 245 -21.49 -6.44 -9.37
N VAL A 246 -20.96 -7.62 -9.31
CA VAL A 246 -20.59 -8.33 -8.07
C VAL A 246 -19.09 -8.53 -8.02
N PHE A 247 -18.54 -8.76 -6.82
CA PHE A 247 -17.14 -9.09 -6.63
C PHE A 247 -16.95 -10.37 -5.81
N GLY A 248 -15.73 -10.92 -5.89
CA GLY A 248 -15.27 -12.08 -5.13
C GLY A 248 -13.76 -11.99 -4.87
N ASN A 249 -13.14 -13.06 -4.40
CA ASN A 249 -11.74 -13.26 -4.02
C ASN A 249 -11.37 -12.78 -2.61
N GLU A 250 -11.76 -11.61 -2.17
CA GLU A 250 -11.48 -11.05 -0.83
C GLU A 250 -12.80 -10.73 -0.10
N GLY A 251 -13.64 -11.74 0.09
CA GLY A 251 -15.05 -11.59 0.40
C GLY A 251 -15.85 -11.43 -0.89
N THR A 252 -17.18 -11.44 -0.76
CA THR A 252 -18.12 -11.27 -1.87
C THR A 252 -19.11 -10.16 -1.59
N GLY A 253 -19.71 -9.58 -2.62
CA GLY A 253 -20.68 -8.51 -2.43
C GLY A 253 -21.14 -7.82 -3.72
N GLY A 254 -21.91 -6.76 -3.52
CA GLY A 254 -22.29 -5.83 -4.56
C GLY A 254 -21.19 -4.79 -4.80
N HIS A 255 -20.84 -4.53 -6.05
CA HIS A 255 -19.85 -3.56 -6.49
C HIS A 255 -20.47 -2.52 -7.40
N SER A 256 -20.00 -1.28 -7.27
CA SER A 256 -20.30 -0.24 -8.24
C SER A 256 -19.10 0.67 -8.45
N HIS A 257 -18.94 1.18 -9.67
CA HIS A 257 -17.94 2.20 -9.95
C HIS A 257 -18.37 3.15 -11.06
N LEU A 258 -17.86 4.38 -10.96
CA LEU A 258 -17.90 5.40 -12.00
C LEU A 258 -16.47 5.63 -12.49
N VAL A 259 -16.23 5.46 -13.80
CA VAL A 259 -14.98 5.92 -14.41
C VAL A 259 -15.04 7.45 -14.50
N TYR A 260 -14.16 8.10 -13.78
CA TYR A 260 -14.05 9.56 -13.75
C TYR A 260 -12.59 9.99 -13.54
N PRO A 261 -12.04 10.89 -14.37
CA PRO A 261 -10.65 11.34 -14.33
C PRO A 261 -10.43 12.40 -13.25
N TRP A 262 -10.76 12.06 -11.98
CA TRP A 262 -10.48 12.96 -10.85
C TRP A 262 -8.97 13.28 -10.79
N LYS A 263 -8.61 14.45 -10.26
CA LYS A 263 -7.25 14.98 -10.32
C LYS A 263 -6.55 14.89 -8.98
N THR A 264 -5.26 14.55 -9.03
CA THR A 264 -4.33 14.67 -7.90
C THR A 264 -4.30 16.13 -7.41
N GLY A 265 -4.30 16.36 -6.10
CA GLY A 265 -4.36 17.68 -5.48
C GLY A 265 -5.76 18.26 -5.33
N GLU A 266 -6.78 17.68 -5.99
CA GLU A 266 -8.17 18.16 -5.93
C GLU A 266 -8.97 17.36 -4.88
N ALA A 267 -9.65 18.08 -3.97
CA ALA A 267 -10.45 17.44 -2.93
C ALA A 267 -11.70 16.77 -3.54
N GLN A 268 -11.86 15.48 -3.29
CA GLN A 268 -13.04 14.71 -3.65
C GLN A 268 -13.93 14.54 -2.41
N LYS A 269 -15.24 14.78 -2.53
CA LYS A 269 -16.19 14.76 -1.40
C LYS A 269 -17.09 13.56 -1.49
N PHE A 270 -17.20 12.84 -0.38
CA PHE A 270 -17.95 11.59 -0.25
C PHE A 270 -18.99 11.73 0.85
N LEU A 271 -20.19 11.25 0.60
CA LEU A 271 -21.27 11.15 1.57
C LEU A 271 -21.85 9.74 1.55
N LEU A 272 -21.83 9.09 2.68
CA LEU A 272 -22.40 7.76 2.88
C LEU A 272 -23.61 7.88 3.81
N GLY A 273 -24.75 7.32 3.40
CA GLY A 273 -25.96 7.22 4.22
C GLY A 273 -26.29 5.77 4.54
N ALA A 274 -26.85 5.52 5.73
CA ALA A 274 -27.42 4.26 6.16
C ALA A 274 -28.85 4.45 6.65
N LYS A 275 -29.74 3.56 6.25
CA LYS A 275 -31.14 3.53 6.70
C LYS A 275 -31.52 2.10 7.07
N ALA A 276 -31.96 1.92 8.31
CA ALA A 276 -32.51 0.64 8.74
C ALA A 276 -33.76 0.27 7.91
N ASP A 277 -33.86 -0.99 7.52
CA ASP A 277 -34.94 -1.57 6.72
C ASP A 277 -35.32 -2.95 7.26
N GLY A 278 -35.97 -2.95 8.42
CA GLY A 278 -36.23 -4.15 9.20
C GLY A 278 -34.93 -4.82 9.67
N ALA A 279 -34.74 -6.08 9.33
CA ALA A 279 -33.51 -6.82 9.62
C ALA A 279 -32.35 -6.53 8.62
N ASN A 280 -32.53 -5.56 7.73
CA ASN A 280 -31.55 -5.18 6.73
C ASN A 280 -31.15 -3.71 6.92
N THR A 281 -30.10 -3.28 6.23
CA THR A 281 -29.73 -1.86 6.13
C THR A 281 -29.56 -1.46 4.67
N ILE A 282 -30.07 -0.31 4.30
CA ILE A 282 -29.84 0.30 3.00
C ILE A 282 -28.68 1.26 3.14
N TYR A 283 -27.58 0.98 2.45
CA TYR A 283 -26.41 1.83 2.34
C TYR A 283 -26.41 2.54 0.98
N THR A 284 -26.25 3.86 1.00
CA THR A 284 -26.24 4.67 -0.23
C THR A 284 -25.04 5.60 -0.24
N GLY A 285 -24.29 5.59 -1.35
CA GLY A 285 -23.11 6.42 -1.55
C GLY A 285 -23.36 7.54 -2.56
N TRP A 286 -23.06 8.78 -2.19
CA TRP A 286 -23.04 9.95 -3.07
C TRP A 286 -21.66 10.55 -3.13
N TRP A 287 -21.26 10.94 -4.32
CA TRP A 287 -20.03 11.66 -4.56
C TRP A 287 -20.35 13.03 -5.17
N PHE A 288 -19.64 14.07 -4.70
CA PHE A 288 -19.83 15.42 -5.21
C PHE A 288 -19.04 15.60 -6.51
N HIS A 289 -19.75 15.74 -7.63
CA HIS A 289 -19.15 15.92 -8.94
C HIS A 289 -18.52 17.33 -9.05
N PRO A 290 -17.16 17.45 -9.14
CA PRO A 290 -16.50 18.75 -8.98
C PRO A 290 -16.81 19.74 -10.14
N SER A 291 -16.97 19.24 -11.36
CA SER A 291 -17.28 20.09 -12.52
C SER A 291 -18.74 20.50 -12.58
N GLU A 292 -19.67 19.61 -12.19
CA GLU A 292 -21.10 19.88 -12.20
C GLU A 292 -21.59 20.55 -10.90
N LYS A 293 -20.72 20.60 -9.88
CA LYS A 293 -20.99 21.18 -8.55
C LYS A 293 -22.28 20.66 -7.91
N LYS A 294 -22.55 19.39 -8.08
CA LYS A 294 -23.75 18.70 -7.53
C LYS A 294 -23.41 17.32 -6.99
N TRP A 295 -24.20 16.86 -6.03
CA TRP A 295 -24.13 15.48 -5.56
C TRP A 295 -24.65 14.53 -6.65
N MET A 296 -23.92 13.45 -6.85
CA MET A 296 -24.26 12.36 -7.78
C MET A 296 -24.40 11.08 -6.97
N LEU A 297 -25.51 10.37 -7.18
CA LEU A 297 -25.67 9.01 -6.67
C LEU A 297 -24.63 8.10 -7.33
N ILE A 298 -23.88 7.36 -6.53
CA ILE A 298 -23.08 6.25 -7.05
C ILE A 298 -23.93 4.99 -7.05
N ALA A 299 -24.31 4.47 -5.89
CA ALA A 299 -25.24 3.36 -5.81
C ALA A 299 -25.96 3.31 -4.46
N SER A 300 -27.03 2.52 -4.41
CA SER A 300 -27.73 2.13 -3.19
C SER A 300 -27.82 0.62 -3.13
N PHE A 301 -27.38 0.02 -2.02
CA PHE A 301 -27.42 -1.42 -1.77
C PHE A 301 -28.20 -1.74 -0.51
N ARG A 302 -29.02 -2.76 -0.56
CA ARG A 302 -29.65 -3.38 0.61
C ARG A 302 -28.74 -4.49 1.12
N ALA A 303 -28.20 -4.31 2.33
CA ALA A 303 -27.37 -5.29 3.02
C ALA A 303 -28.26 -6.17 3.90
N PRO A 304 -28.40 -7.47 3.65
CA PRO A 304 -29.22 -8.35 4.46
C PRO A 304 -28.56 -8.66 5.81
N LYS A 305 -29.39 -9.05 6.79
CA LYS A 305 -28.96 -9.47 8.13
C LYS A 305 -28.03 -8.44 8.80
N ASP A 306 -28.40 -7.16 8.71
CA ASP A 306 -27.68 -6.04 9.31
C ASP A 306 -28.59 -5.29 10.31
N GLY A 307 -29.58 -4.52 9.84
CA GLY A 307 -30.55 -3.79 10.66
C GLY A 307 -29.97 -2.62 11.46
N GLU A 308 -28.68 -2.36 11.32
CA GLU A 308 -27.90 -1.38 12.08
C GLU A 308 -27.60 -0.13 11.23
N LEU A 309 -27.32 0.99 11.89
CA LEU A 309 -26.81 2.20 11.26
C LEU A 309 -25.29 2.10 11.02
N LEU A 310 -24.65 3.20 10.63
CA LEU A 310 -23.20 3.24 10.35
C LEU A 310 -22.38 2.97 11.61
N ARG A 311 -21.43 2.05 11.51
CA ARG A 311 -20.48 1.70 12.58
C ARG A 311 -19.13 1.28 12.01
N GLY A 312 -18.08 1.31 12.84
CA GLY A 312 -16.74 0.94 12.44
C GLY A 312 -16.16 1.87 11.38
N LEU A 313 -16.41 3.19 11.52
CA LEU A 313 -15.99 4.18 10.55
C LEU A 313 -14.47 4.25 10.46
N HIS A 314 -13.95 4.18 9.25
CA HIS A 314 -12.51 4.22 8.98
C HIS A 314 -12.22 4.72 7.56
N SER A 315 -10.96 5.04 7.32
CA SER A 315 -10.41 5.27 5.98
C SER A 315 -9.13 4.48 5.80
N PHE A 316 -8.73 4.24 4.55
CA PHE A 316 -7.42 3.64 4.28
C PHE A 316 -6.79 4.14 2.97
N SER A 317 -5.49 3.91 2.86
CA SER A 317 -4.75 3.96 1.60
C SER A 317 -4.09 2.61 1.35
N GLU A 318 -4.27 2.06 0.16
CA GLU A 318 -3.80 0.73 -0.22
C GLU A 318 -3.08 0.73 -1.56
N ASN A 319 -2.03 -0.11 -1.66
CA ASN A 319 -1.41 -0.53 -2.90
C ASN A 319 -1.96 -1.89 -3.31
N PHE A 320 -3.00 -1.92 -4.15
CA PHE A 320 -3.65 -3.17 -4.56
C PHE A 320 -2.96 -3.90 -5.74
N GLY A 321 -2.02 -3.26 -6.44
CA GLY A 321 -1.19 -3.90 -7.45
C GLY A 321 0.09 -4.48 -6.84
N GLY A 322 0.51 -5.67 -7.22
CA GLY A 322 1.55 -6.45 -6.57
C GLY A 322 3.01 -6.06 -6.84
N ASP A 323 3.34 -4.93 -7.50
CA ASP A 323 4.64 -4.75 -8.14
C ASP A 323 5.22 -3.34 -8.11
N ASN A 324 4.58 -2.39 -7.44
CA ASN A 324 5.03 -0.99 -7.41
C ASN A 324 5.03 -0.35 -6.01
N GLY A 325 5.21 -1.13 -4.97
CA GLY A 325 5.30 -0.62 -3.58
C GLY A 325 6.54 0.25 -3.30
N HIS A 326 7.48 0.33 -4.23
CA HIS A 326 8.60 1.27 -4.18
C HIS A 326 8.20 2.72 -4.52
N LEU A 327 6.99 2.93 -5.03
CA LEU A 327 6.43 4.26 -5.25
C LEU A 327 5.64 4.71 -4.02
N GLN A 328 5.92 5.92 -3.56
CA GLN A 328 5.22 6.49 -2.41
C GLN A 328 3.77 6.83 -2.75
N ARG A 329 2.88 6.56 -1.79
CA ARG A 329 1.49 7.00 -1.76
C ARG A 329 1.27 7.93 -0.60
N LYS A 330 0.54 9.02 -0.83
CA LYS A 330 0.15 9.96 0.21
C LYS A 330 -1.22 10.55 -0.08
N THR A 331 -2.06 10.60 0.94
CA THR A 331 -3.44 11.08 0.85
C THR A 331 -3.79 11.87 2.09
N LEU A 332 -4.48 12.99 1.91
CA LEU A 332 -5.06 13.79 2.99
C LEU A 332 -6.54 13.43 3.14
N TYR A 333 -6.99 13.30 4.38
CA TYR A 333 -8.36 12.97 4.76
C TYR A 333 -8.94 14.03 5.67
N GLY A 334 -10.12 14.53 5.35
CA GLY A 334 -10.87 15.50 6.16
C GLY A 334 -11.24 16.79 5.44
N PRO A 335 -12.22 17.52 6.02
CA PRO A 335 -12.86 17.24 7.30
C PRO A 335 -13.78 16.01 7.26
N GLN A 336 -13.90 15.34 8.42
CA GLN A 336 -14.82 14.23 8.61
C GLN A 336 -15.97 14.66 9.50
N TRP A 337 -17.20 14.32 9.10
CA TRP A 337 -18.42 14.62 9.86
C TRP A 337 -19.37 13.43 9.87
N ILE A 338 -20.01 13.20 10.99
CA ILE A 338 -21.16 12.31 11.10
C ILE A 338 -22.42 13.11 11.38
N ARG A 339 -23.57 12.58 10.94
CA ARG A 339 -24.87 13.07 11.34
C ARG A 339 -25.66 11.93 11.97
N THR A 340 -26.16 12.17 13.15
CA THR A 340 -26.95 11.22 13.95
C THR A 340 -28.43 11.29 13.61
N ALA A 341 -29.20 10.28 14.02
CA ALA A 341 -30.63 10.16 13.74
C ALA A 341 -31.49 11.30 14.34
N ASP A 342 -30.99 11.99 15.36
CA ASP A 342 -31.60 13.21 15.92
C ASP A 342 -31.32 14.47 15.06
N GLY A 343 -30.59 14.31 13.98
CA GLY A 343 -30.29 15.38 13.00
C GLY A 343 -29.07 16.23 13.31
N GLN A 344 -28.28 15.89 14.34
CA GLN A 344 -27.11 16.69 14.72
C GLN A 344 -25.87 16.29 13.92
N TRP A 345 -25.12 17.28 13.40
CA TRP A 345 -23.80 17.09 12.82
C TRP A 345 -22.74 17.16 13.91
N SER A 346 -21.83 16.20 13.92
CA SER A 346 -20.68 16.15 14.80
C SER A 346 -19.39 15.91 14.01
N GLU A 347 -18.38 16.71 14.27
CA GLU A 347 -17.08 16.59 13.61
C GLU A 347 -16.23 15.49 14.26
N ILE A 348 -15.57 14.68 13.45
CA ILE A 348 -14.58 13.71 13.92
C ILE A 348 -13.20 14.34 13.81
N THR A 349 -12.55 14.55 14.95
CA THR A 349 -11.22 15.16 15.04
C THR A 349 -10.15 14.25 15.60
N GLU A 350 -10.50 13.04 16.03
CA GLU A 350 -9.56 12.02 16.53
C GLU A 350 -9.62 10.76 15.68
N ALA A 351 -8.46 10.20 15.37
CA ALA A 351 -8.34 8.90 14.73
C ALA A 351 -7.07 8.17 15.21
N SER A 352 -7.09 6.84 15.13
CA SER A 352 -5.93 5.99 15.43
C SER A 352 -5.41 5.30 14.18
N PHE A 353 -4.10 5.03 14.18
CA PHE A 353 -3.40 4.40 13.07
C PHE A 353 -3.42 2.88 13.17
N SER A 354 -3.59 2.22 12.03
CA SER A 354 -3.28 0.81 11.88
C SER A 354 -2.70 0.49 10.50
N HIS A 355 -2.25 -0.74 10.30
CA HIS A 355 -1.70 -1.24 9.04
C HIS A 355 -1.97 -2.75 8.90
N ASP A 356 -1.82 -3.27 7.69
CA ASP A 356 -1.92 -4.70 7.39
C ASP A 356 -0.70 -5.51 7.91
N GLY A 357 -0.71 -6.83 7.64
CA GLY A 357 0.40 -7.72 8.03
C GLY A 357 1.74 -7.34 7.41
N THR A 358 1.75 -6.74 6.21
CA THR A 358 2.96 -6.28 5.52
C THR A 358 3.70 -5.21 6.32
N GLY A 359 2.95 -4.33 7.00
CA GLY A 359 3.49 -3.26 7.83
C GLY A 359 4.11 -3.71 9.17
N LYS A 360 3.99 -4.99 9.56
CA LYS A 360 4.58 -5.48 10.81
C LYS A 360 6.10 -5.60 10.75
N ALA A 361 6.62 -6.10 9.63
CA ALA A 361 8.04 -6.39 9.48
C ALA A 361 8.58 -6.07 8.08
N ALA A 362 7.90 -6.46 7.01
CA ALA A 362 8.43 -6.37 5.66
C ALA A 362 8.55 -4.92 5.15
N ARG A 363 7.55 -4.07 5.47
CA ARG A 363 7.46 -2.68 4.98
C ARG A 363 7.15 -1.74 6.13
N LEU A 364 8.19 -1.12 6.65
CA LEU A 364 8.09 -0.19 7.79
C LEU A 364 7.77 1.25 7.37
N ASP A 365 7.91 1.58 6.10
CA ASP A 365 7.65 2.89 5.50
C ASP A 365 6.13 3.18 5.41
N ARG A 366 5.50 3.40 6.57
CA ARG A 366 4.07 3.58 6.79
C ARG A 366 3.77 4.63 7.85
N PHE A 367 2.93 5.61 7.51
CA PHE A 367 2.79 6.82 8.30
C PHE A 367 1.34 7.29 8.42
N MET A 368 1.04 7.88 9.55
CA MET A 368 -0.11 8.72 9.82
C MET A 368 0.34 9.99 10.53
N GLY A 369 -0.38 11.07 10.33
CA GLY A 369 -0.18 12.33 11.04
C GLY A 369 -1.25 13.35 10.68
N VAL A 370 -0.96 14.61 11.01
CA VAL A 370 -1.81 15.76 10.68
C VAL A 370 -1.02 16.76 9.85
N GLU A 371 -1.59 17.17 8.73
CA GLU A 371 -0.99 18.16 7.81
C GLU A 371 -2.09 19.08 7.30
N SER A 372 -1.86 20.39 7.35
CA SER A 372 -2.81 21.43 6.90
C SER A 372 -4.22 21.23 7.50
N GLY A 373 -4.29 20.86 8.79
CA GLY A 373 -5.56 20.65 9.52
C GLY A 373 -6.32 19.37 9.14
N ARG A 374 -5.72 18.44 8.38
CA ARG A 374 -6.31 17.18 7.94
C ARG A 374 -5.44 16.00 8.38
N PHE A 375 -6.03 14.84 8.57
CA PHE A 375 -5.23 13.64 8.70
C PHE A 375 -4.55 13.31 7.39
N PHE A 376 -3.39 12.69 7.45
CA PHE A 376 -2.79 12.05 6.28
C PHE A 376 -2.44 10.60 6.55
N LEU A 377 -2.48 9.81 5.49
CA LEU A 377 -1.83 8.51 5.40
C LEU A 377 -0.76 8.58 4.31
N ALA A 378 0.41 8.02 4.61
CA ALA A 378 1.46 7.82 3.61
C ALA A 378 2.09 6.45 3.77
N HIS A 379 2.44 5.80 2.65
CA HIS A 379 3.07 4.50 2.67
C HIS A 379 3.83 4.23 1.37
N GLY A 380 4.80 3.32 1.44
CA GLY A 380 5.66 3.01 0.31
C GLY A 380 6.74 4.07 0.06
N GLY A 381 7.53 3.87 -0.99
CA GLY A 381 8.60 4.79 -1.36
C GLY A 381 9.91 4.58 -0.62
N PHE A 382 9.96 3.65 0.33
CA PHE A 382 11.15 3.41 1.18
C PHE A 382 11.63 4.68 1.87
N VAL A 383 10.68 5.38 2.49
CA VAL A 383 10.94 6.60 3.27
C VAL A 383 11.30 6.22 4.70
N PRO A 384 12.36 6.81 5.30
CA PRO A 384 12.76 6.52 6.68
C PRO A 384 11.68 6.89 7.71
N GLY A 385 11.55 6.05 8.75
CA GLY A 385 10.61 6.23 9.84
C GLY A 385 9.33 5.42 9.68
N PHE A 386 8.45 5.53 10.68
CA PHE A 386 7.13 4.88 10.71
C PHE A 386 6.25 5.47 11.82
N THR A 387 4.95 5.22 11.73
CA THR A 387 3.99 5.47 12.81
C THR A 387 3.71 4.15 13.54
N ASN A 388 3.59 4.19 14.88
CA ASN A 388 3.30 3.00 15.67
C ASN A 388 1.83 2.56 15.50
N TYR A 389 1.60 1.24 15.50
CA TYR A 389 0.26 0.68 15.48
C TYR A 389 -0.53 1.13 16.73
N GLY A 390 -1.75 1.63 16.53
CA GLY A 390 -2.61 2.15 17.60
C GLY A 390 -2.32 3.59 18.03
N GLU A 391 -1.31 4.24 17.45
CA GLU A 391 -1.00 5.65 17.75
C GLU A 391 -2.17 6.56 17.34
N LYS A 392 -2.50 7.50 18.25
CA LYS A 392 -3.65 8.40 18.07
C LYS A 392 -3.20 9.79 17.66
N PHE A 393 -3.99 10.40 16.80
CA PHE A 393 -3.79 11.75 16.30
C PHE A 393 -5.08 12.57 16.43
N THR A 394 -4.92 13.83 16.77
CA THR A 394 -6.02 14.80 16.83
C THR A 394 -5.71 15.93 15.87
N ARG A 395 -6.66 16.26 15.00
CA ARG A 395 -6.58 17.42 14.12
C ARG A 395 -7.42 18.59 14.63
N PRO A 396 -7.12 19.83 14.23
CA PRO A 396 -7.97 20.97 14.52
C PRO A 396 -9.39 20.79 13.97
N SER A 397 -10.38 21.28 14.72
CA SER A 397 -11.76 21.33 14.25
C SER A 397 -11.93 22.42 13.19
N THR A 398 -12.73 22.12 12.17
CA THR A 398 -13.19 23.12 11.18
C THR A 398 -14.37 23.95 11.67
N THR A 399 -15.05 23.49 12.73
CA THR A 399 -16.24 24.09 13.36
C THR A 399 -17.45 24.32 12.46
N THR A 400 -17.33 24.05 11.16
CA THR A 400 -18.40 24.29 10.18
C THR A 400 -18.82 22.98 9.55
N PRO A 401 -20.03 22.48 9.80
CA PRO A 401 -20.53 21.25 9.17
C PRO A 401 -20.67 21.42 7.65
N PRO A 402 -20.69 20.31 6.91
CA PRO A 402 -20.85 20.36 5.45
C PRO A 402 -22.23 20.93 5.10
N ALA A 403 -22.24 21.90 4.17
CA ALA A 403 -23.47 22.50 3.66
C ALA A 403 -24.15 21.57 2.66
N ILE A 404 -24.89 20.57 3.19
CA ILE A 404 -25.60 19.54 2.39
C ILE A 404 -27.08 19.62 2.71
N ASN A 405 -27.92 19.92 1.72
CA ASN A 405 -29.34 19.67 1.83
C ASN A 405 -29.63 18.20 1.48
N LEU A 406 -29.87 17.37 2.47
CA LEU A 406 -30.08 15.94 2.31
C LEU A 406 -31.35 15.62 1.49
N ALA A 407 -32.35 16.53 1.47
CA ALA A 407 -33.57 16.36 0.68
C ALA A 407 -33.33 16.50 -0.83
N ASP A 408 -32.25 17.19 -1.24
CA ASP A 408 -31.91 17.40 -2.64
C ASP A 408 -31.00 16.29 -3.21
N LEU A 409 -30.62 15.30 -2.40
CA LEU A 409 -29.78 14.20 -2.86
C LEU A 409 -30.53 13.34 -3.88
N PRO A 410 -29.88 12.97 -5.01
CA PRO A 410 -30.47 12.07 -5.98
C PRO A 410 -30.87 10.73 -5.35
N ALA A 411 -32.14 10.34 -5.52
CA ALA A 411 -32.64 9.07 -5.05
C ALA A 411 -32.20 7.91 -5.95
N ALA A 412 -32.08 6.70 -5.38
CA ALA A 412 -32.00 5.47 -6.14
C ALA A 412 -33.31 5.26 -6.92
N LYS A 413 -33.20 5.08 -8.23
CA LYS A 413 -34.35 4.78 -9.12
C LYS A 413 -34.30 3.33 -9.54
#